data_ff2cb334a7836be3b906ce1b7670ee31
#
_entry.id   ff2cb334a7836be3b906ce1b7670ee31
#
_cell.length_a   1.000
_cell.length_b   1.000
_cell.length_c   1.000
_cell.angle_alpha   90.00
_cell.angle_beta   90.00
_cell.angle_gamma   90.00
#
_symmetry.space_group_name_H-M   'P 1'
#
loop_
_entity.id
_entity.type
_entity.pdbx_description
1 polymer ?
#
loop_
_entity_poly.entity_id
_entity_poly.type
_entity_poly.pdbx_seq_one_letter_code
_entity_poly.pdbx_strand_id
1 'polypeptide(L)'
;RYYVADNIFLPEVIDELREFALTTDIRNEQYKEGYFSINYDSTYVPLPLIRDVVLGLQNKFPFLGEFDRGWAFVYNNEAPGVTPHADPSRYNVNLWVTPDKCVVDEEKNGLIIYDIKPPLSWTYEEYNSSKELIRKYLDYTKSKKTIIPYSCNRLLIFNSKYFHETNNVSMKDGPMNRRVNYTFMFKGD
;
A
#
# COMPACT_ATOMS: atom_id res chain seq x y z
N ARG A 1 10.93 -11.59 -5.57
CA ARG A 1 9.93 -10.66 -6.11
C ARG A 1 9.29 -9.80 -5.01
N TYR A 2 9.16 -10.33 -3.79
CA TYR A 2 8.70 -9.60 -2.61
C TYR A 2 9.44 -10.07 -1.35
N TYR A 3 9.44 -9.22 -0.33
CA TYR A 3 9.97 -9.48 1.01
C TYR A 3 8.91 -9.09 2.04
N VAL A 4 8.70 -9.92 3.04
CA VAL A 4 7.76 -9.70 4.14
C VAL A 4 8.51 -9.78 5.45
N ALA A 5 8.25 -8.82 6.34
CA ALA A 5 8.74 -8.85 7.72
C ALA A 5 7.63 -8.39 8.67
N ASP A 6 7.43 -9.13 9.75
CA ASP A 6 6.45 -8.81 10.79
C ASP A 6 7.14 -8.14 11.98
N ASN A 7 6.38 -7.31 12.70
CA ASN A 7 6.84 -6.61 13.91
C ASN A 7 8.12 -5.80 13.66
N ILE A 8 8.17 -5.10 12.51
CA ILE A 8 9.36 -4.40 12.03
C ILE A 8 9.63 -3.10 12.80
N PHE A 9 8.60 -2.49 13.34
CA PHE A 9 8.67 -1.24 14.11
C PHE A 9 8.22 -1.46 15.56
N LEU A 10 8.64 -0.55 16.45
CA LEU A 10 8.14 -0.52 17.83
C LEU A 10 6.63 -0.25 17.84
N PRO A 11 5.86 -0.80 18.78
CA PRO A 11 4.42 -0.58 18.89
C PRO A 11 4.02 0.90 18.89
N GLU A 12 4.80 1.75 19.56
CA GLU A 12 4.55 3.19 19.67
C GLU A 12 4.61 3.89 18.31
N VAL A 13 5.49 3.45 17.41
CA VAL A 13 5.59 3.97 16.03
C VAL A 13 4.34 3.62 15.25
N ILE A 14 3.87 2.39 15.38
CA ILE A 14 2.64 1.91 14.71
C ILE A 14 1.42 2.66 15.22
N ASP A 15 1.33 2.85 16.53
CA ASP A 15 0.20 3.55 17.16
C ASP A 15 0.16 5.03 16.73
N GLU A 16 1.30 5.73 16.72
CA GLU A 16 1.38 7.13 16.29
C GLU A 16 1.03 7.30 14.80
N LEU A 17 1.56 6.45 13.92
CA LEU A 17 1.20 6.46 12.51
C LEU A 17 -0.30 6.24 12.30
N ARG A 18 -0.88 5.29 13.02
CA ARG A 18 -2.30 4.99 12.95
C ARG A 18 -3.16 6.13 13.47
N GLU A 19 -2.85 6.66 14.63
CA GLU A 19 -3.57 7.80 15.23
C GLU A 19 -3.55 9.00 14.30
N PHE A 20 -2.39 9.37 13.78
CA PHE A 20 -2.27 10.46 12.81
C PHE A 20 -3.19 10.26 11.61
N ALA A 21 -3.13 9.09 10.96
CA ALA A 21 -3.94 8.83 9.76
C ALA A 21 -5.46 8.87 10.04
N LEU A 22 -5.90 8.45 11.23
CA LEU A 22 -7.31 8.41 11.59
C LEU A 22 -7.86 9.75 12.08
N THR A 23 -7.02 10.65 12.59
CA THR A 23 -7.47 11.89 13.27
C THR A 23 -7.10 13.18 12.55
N THR A 24 -6.14 13.15 11.62
CA THR A 24 -5.71 14.35 10.89
C THR A 24 -6.80 14.92 10.00
N ASP A 25 -6.82 16.26 9.88
CA ASP A 25 -7.65 16.99 8.90
C ASP A 25 -6.94 17.15 7.54
N ILE A 26 -5.66 16.79 7.45
CA ILE A 26 -4.90 16.78 6.20
C ILE A 26 -5.31 15.57 5.38
N ARG A 27 -6.30 15.76 4.51
CA ARG A 27 -6.84 14.68 3.66
C ARG A 27 -7.00 15.19 2.25
N ASN A 28 -6.62 14.36 1.28
CA ASN A 28 -7.12 14.56 -0.07
C ASN A 28 -8.55 14.04 -0.15
N GLU A 29 -9.38 14.67 -0.97
CA GLU A 29 -10.74 14.22 -1.23
C GLU A 29 -10.77 12.74 -1.58
N GLN A 30 -11.92 12.11 -1.35
CA GLN A 30 -12.13 10.68 -1.67
C GLN A 30 -11.62 10.38 -3.08
N TYR A 31 -10.49 9.71 -3.11
CA TYR A 31 -9.81 9.41 -4.37
C TYR A 31 -10.62 8.43 -5.22
N LYS A 32 -11.30 7.53 -4.56
CA LYS A 32 -12.27 6.56 -5.11
C LYS A 32 -13.26 6.17 -4.02
N GLU A 33 -14.33 5.57 -4.45
CA GLU A 33 -15.31 5.00 -3.55
C GLU A 33 -14.66 4.06 -2.53
N GLY A 34 -14.74 4.38 -1.25
CA GLY A 34 -14.32 3.52 -0.15
C GLY A 34 -13.01 3.84 0.58
N TYR A 35 -12.22 4.84 0.16
CA TYR A 35 -11.04 5.29 0.91
C TYR A 35 -10.65 6.74 0.59
N PHE A 36 -9.85 7.34 1.47
CA PHE A 36 -9.17 8.61 1.22
C PHE A 36 -7.66 8.46 1.42
N SER A 37 -6.89 9.40 0.89
CA SER A 37 -5.43 9.40 0.99
C SER A 37 -4.90 10.64 1.70
N ILE A 38 -3.75 10.47 2.35
CA ILE A 38 -2.90 11.52 2.87
C ILE A 38 -1.59 11.39 2.12
N ASN A 39 -1.28 12.35 1.23
CA ASN A 39 -0.12 12.25 0.35
C ASN A 39 1.11 12.92 0.98
N TYR A 40 2.28 12.39 0.69
CA TYR A 40 3.58 12.94 1.08
C TYR A 40 4.64 12.59 0.03
N ASP A 41 5.72 13.38 0.00
CA ASP A 41 6.86 13.18 -0.89
C ASP A 41 8.17 13.65 -0.22
N SER A 42 9.26 13.69 -0.97
CA SER A 42 10.55 14.12 -0.46
C SER A 42 10.59 15.59 -0.03
N THR A 43 9.63 16.42 -0.47
CA THR A 43 9.54 17.85 -0.15
C THR A 43 8.55 18.17 0.97
N TYR A 44 7.51 17.36 1.10
CA TYR A 44 6.44 17.55 2.08
C TYR A 44 6.10 16.26 2.82
N VAL A 45 6.24 16.30 4.13
CA VAL A 45 5.89 15.20 5.05
C VAL A 45 5.01 15.76 6.17
N PRO A 46 3.73 15.35 6.25
CA PRO A 46 2.78 15.92 7.21
C PRO A 46 3.03 15.53 8.67
N LEU A 47 3.82 14.50 8.91
CA LEU A 47 4.22 14.02 10.24
C LEU A 47 5.71 13.70 10.21
N PRO A 48 6.55 14.30 11.11
CA PRO A 48 7.99 14.04 11.16
C PRO A 48 8.35 12.54 11.24
N LEU A 49 7.58 11.75 11.98
CA LEU A 49 7.76 10.30 12.09
C LEU A 49 7.77 9.58 10.74
N ILE A 50 7.00 10.04 9.75
CA ILE A 50 7.03 9.46 8.39
C ILE A 50 8.42 9.59 7.78
N ARG A 51 9.10 10.72 7.99
CA ARG A 51 10.49 10.92 7.54
C ARG A 51 11.44 9.95 8.23
N ASP A 52 11.28 9.77 9.52
CA ASP A 52 12.12 8.84 10.30
C ASP A 52 11.92 7.40 9.83
N VAL A 53 10.69 7.01 9.50
CA VAL A 53 10.38 5.71 8.90
C VAL A 53 11.07 5.56 7.55
N VAL A 54 11.01 6.56 6.67
CA VAL A 54 11.69 6.54 5.36
C VAL A 54 13.19 6.35 5.53
N LEU A 55 13.83 7.14 6.40
CA LEU A 55 15.28 7.02 6.68
C LEU A 55 15.63 5.66 7.27
N GLY A 56 14.83 5.15 8.19
CA GLY A 56 14.98 3.81 8.76
C GLY A 56 14.90 2.70 7.69
N LEU A 57 13.95 2.82 6.76
CA LEU A 57 13.81 1.89 5.65
C LEU A 57 15.03 1.92 4.71
N GLN A 58 15.50 3.12 4.34
CA GLN A 58 16.69 3.28 3.49
C GLN A 58 17.95 2.73 4.15
N ASN A 59 18.14 2.97 5.46
CA ASN A 59 19.27 2.44 6.22
C ASN A 59 19.23 0.90 6.30
N LYS A 60 18.05 0.34 6.54
CA LYS A 60 17.88 -1.12 6.67
C LYS A 60 17.93 -1.84 5.32
N PHE A 61 17.44 -1.22 4.28
CA PHE A 61 17.30 -1.76 2.92
C PHE A 61 17.91 -0.79 1.89
N PRO A 62 19.25 -0.66 1.82
CA PRO A 62 19.92 0.32 0.96
C PRO A 62 19.51 0.23 -0.53
N PHE A 63 19.16 -0.98 -1.01
CA PHE A 63 18.71 -1.21 -2.40
C PHE A 63 17.43 -0.47 -2.77
N LEU A 64 16.68 0.08 -1.79
CA LEU A 64 15.50 0.91 -2.06
C LEU A 64 15.86 2.21 -2.77
N GLY A 65 17.08 2.73 -2.53
CA GLY A 65 17.55 3.96 -3.13
C GLY A 65 16.77 5.19 -2.66
N GLU A 66 16.55 6.13 -3.55
CA GLU A 66 15.90 7.41 -3.24
C GLU A 66 14.39 7.24 -3.01
N PHE A 67 13.88 7.86 -1.92
CA PHE A 67 12.45 7.99 -1.69
C PHE A 67 11.84 8.96 -2.69
N ASP A 68 10.78 8.54 -3.38
CA ASP A 68 10.05 9.34 -4.37
C ASP A 68 8.84 10.02 -3.72
N ARG A 69 7.85 9.23 -3.35
CA ARG A 69 6.58 9.68 -2.78
C ARG A 69 5.90 8.57 -1.99
N GLY A 70 4.84 8.93 -1.27
CA GLY A 70 4.03 7.96 -0.57
C GLY A 70 2.66 8.51 -0.20
N TRP A 71 1.88 7.66 0.38
CA TRP A 71 0.56 7.99 0.91
C TRP A 71 0.14 7.05 2.03
N ALA A 72 -0.69 7.57 2.92
CA ALA A 72 -1.48 6.75 3.80
C ALA A 72 -2.89 6.62 3.24
N PHE A 73 -3.36 5.40 2.99
CA PHE A 73 -4.75 5.12 2.67
C PHE A 73 -5.52 4.75 3.92
N VAL A 74 -6.66 5.40 4.11
CA VAL A 74 -7.63 5.09 5.17
C VAL A 74 -8.90 4.61 4.50
N TYR A 75 -9.21 3.32 4.67
CA TYR A 75 -10.35 2.67 4.03
C TYR A 75 -11.60 2.76 4.90
N ASN A 76 -12.77 2.75 4.27
CA ASN A 76 -14.01 2.43 4.98
C ASN A 76 -13.94 1.00 5.53
N ASN A 77 -14.73 0.70 6.56
CA ASN A 77 -14.67 -0.59 7.25
C ASN A 77 -15.04 -1.77 6.33
N GLU A 78 -15.94 -1.54 5.38
CA GLU A 78 -16.21 -2.41 4.24
C GLU A 78 -15.98 -1.60 2.96
N ALA A 79 -15.04 -2.05 2.12
CA ALA A 79 -14.71 -1.37 0.89
C ALA A 79 -14.15 -2.35 -0.17
N PRO A 80 -14.35 -2.07 -1.46
CA PRO A 80 -13.51 -2.67 -2.47
C PRO A 80 -12.06 -2.21 -2.25
N GLY A 81 -11.11 -3.08 -2.53
CA GLY A 81 -9.71 -2.70 -2.54
C GLY A 81 -9.35 -1.82 -3.76
N VAL A 82 -8.12 -1.34 -3.78
CA VAL A 82 -7.56 -0.68 -4.97
C VAL A 82 -7.46 -1.70 -6.10
N THR A 83 -7.98 -1.34 -7.26
CA THR A 83 -8.02 -2.21 -8.44
C THR A 83 -6.61 -2.53 -8.95
N PRO A 84 -6.43 -3.60 -9.75
CA PRO A 84 -5.12 -3.99 -10.24
C PRO A 84 -4.47 -2.88 -11.06
N HIS A 85 -3.20 -2.63 -10.76
CA HIS A 85 -2.35 -1.62 -11.40
C HIS A 85 -0.88 -1.99 -11.23
N ALA A 86 -0.03 -1.30 -11.95
CA ALA A 86 1.42 -1.27 -11.71
C ALA A 86 1.85 0.19 -11.50
N ASP A 87 2.96 0.40 -10.82
CA ASP A 87 3.45 1.73 -10.47
C ASP A 87 4.73 2.10 -11.22
N PRO A 88 5.00 3.41 -11.42
CA PRO A 88 6.17 3.87 -12.14
C PRO A 88 7.48 3.70 -11.37
N SER A 89 7.46 3.71 -10.04
CA SER A 89 8.63 3.49 -9.19
C SER A 89 9.11 2.04 -9.25
N ARG A 90 10.32 1.76 -8.77
CA ARG A 90 10.88 0.41 -8.79
C ARG A 90 10.40 -0.43 -7.62
N TYR A 91 10.38 0.16 -6.43
CA TYR A 91 9.97 -0.53 -5.22
C TYR A 91 8.79 0.18 -4.56
N ASN A 92 7.85 -0.63 -4.12
CA ASN A 92 6.75 -0.24 -3.27
C ASN A 92 6.93 -0.92 -1.91
N VAL A 93 6.83 -0.14 -0.84
CA VAL A 93 6.86 -0.62 0.53
C VAL A 93 5.53 -0.31 1.17
N ASN A 94 4.81 -1.34 1.60
CA ASN A 94 3.56 -1.21 2.34
C ASN A 94 3.80 -1.53 3.81
N LEU A 95 3.20 -0.73 4.70
CA LEU A 95 3.17 -0.95 6.13
C LEU A 95 1.72 -0.87 6.61
N TRP A 96 1.23 -1.92 7.25
CA TRP A 96 -0.11 -1.97 7.80
C TRP A 96 -0.10 -1.68 9.30
N VAL A 97 -0.96 -0.76 9.74
CA VAL A 97 -0.89 -0.22 11.11
C VAL A 97 -2.17 -0.39 11.94
N THR A 98 -3.24 -0.95 11.37
CA THR A 98 -4.46 -1.22 12.13
C THR A 98 -4.34 -2.57 12.84
N PRO A 99 -4.67 -2.65 14.15
CA PRO A 99 -4.55 -3.89 14.91
C PRO A 99 -5.35 -5.06 14.33
N ASP A 100 -4.80 -6.28 14.38
CA ASP A 100 -5.44 -7.50 13.84
C ASP A 100 -6.80 -7.77 14.48
N LYS A 101 -7.01 -7.39 15.75
CA LYS A 101 -8.31 -7.49 16.43
C LYS A 101 -9.44 -6.71 15.75
N CYS A 102 -9.13 -5.76 14.84
CA CYS A 102 -10.10 -5.01 14.05
C CYS A 102 -10.53 -5.74 12.78
N VAL A 103 -9.84 -6.80 12.38
CA VAL A 103 -10.14 -7.60 11.18
C VAL A 103 -11.40 -8.43 11.43
N VAL A 104 -12.31 -8.47 10.43
CA VAL A 104 -13.50 -9.34 10.42
C VAL A 104 -13.23 -10.60 9.61
N ASP A 105 -12.61 -10.45 8.44
CA ASP A 105 -12.35 -11.53 7.51
C ASP A 105 -10.85 -11.60 7.22
N GLU A 106 -10.18 -12.64 7.71
CA GLU A 106 -8.74 -12.84 7.58
C GLU A 106 -8.28 -13.12 6.14
N GLU A 107 -9.18 -13.54 5.25
CA GLU A 107 -8.87 -13.75 3.84
C GLU A 107 -8.85 -12.45 3.03
N LYS A 108 -9.35 -11.35 3.63
CA LYS A 108 -9.37 -10.01 3.06
C LYS A 108 -8.26 -9.12 3.62
N ASN A 109 -8.31 -7.83 3.30
CA ASN A 109 -7.44 -6.77 3.82
C ASN A 109 -5.97 -6.81 3.37
N GLY A 110 -5.52 -7.88 2.73
CA GLY A 110 -4.14 -8.04 2.27
C GLY A 110 -3.84 -7.39 0.92
N LEU A 111 -2.72 -7.78 0.32
CA LEU A 111 -2.31 -7.39 -1.03
C LEU A 111 -2.22 -8.62 -1.94
N ILE A 112 -2.60 -8.45 -3.20
CA ILE A 112 -2.44 -9.45 -4.25
C ILE A 112 -1.36 -8.97 -5.21
N ILE A 113 -0.36 -9.81 -5.48
CA ILE A 113 0.71 -9.55 -6.45
C ILE A 113 0.61 -10.58 -7.55
N TYR A 114 0.63 -10.11 -8.80
CA TYR A 114 0.64 -10.96 -9.97
C TYR A 114 2.07 -11.23 -10.44
N ASP A 115 2.32 -12.35 -11.12
CA ASP A 115 3.65 -12.73 -11.59
C ASP A 115 4.03 -12.12 -12.94
N ILE A 116 3.27 -11.13 -13.41
CA ILE A 116 3.44 -10.47 -14.69
C ILE A 116 3.53 -8.94 -14.56
N LYS A 117 4.27 -8.34 -15.48
CA LYS A 117 4.39 -6.90 -15.66
C LYS A 117 3.55 -6.43 -16.85
N PRO A 118 3.21 -5.14 -16.93
CA PRO A 118 2.61 -4.60 -18.15
C PRO A 118 3.53 -4.77 -19.37
N PRO A 119 2.95 -4.89 -20.57
CA PRO A 119 3.72 -4.78 -21.82
C PRO A 119 4.49 -3.47 -21.88
N LEU A 120 5.70 -3.50 -22.46
CA LEU A 120 6.54 -2.30 -22.60
C LEU A 120 5.90 -1.20 -23.46
N SER A 121 4.96 -1.57 -24.32
CA SER A 121 4.22 -0.62 -25.16
C SER A 121 3.10 0.12 -24.44
N TRP A 122 2.75 -0.30 -23.24
CA TRP A 122 1.65 0.34 -22.50
C TRP A 122 2.07 1.67 -21.91
N THR A 123 1.19 2.67 -22.02
CA THR A 123 1.30 3.97 -21.36
C THR A 123 1.03 3.84 -19.86
N TYR A 124 1.39 4.89 -19.11
CA TYR A 124 1.08 4.98 -17.68
C TYR A 124 -0.42 4.78 -17.40
N GLU A 125 -1.29 5.42 -18.16
CA GLU A 125 -2.74 5.29 -18.00
C GLU A 125 -3.22 3.85 -18.21
N GLU A 126 -2.68 3.16 -19.21
CA GLU A 126 -3.05 1.78 -19.51
C GLU A 126 -2.67 0.81 -18.39
N TYR A 127 -1.48 0.94 -17.78
CA TYR A 127 -1.06 0.00 -16.74
C TYR A 127 -1.39 0.44 -15.30
N ASN A 128 -1.81 1.69 -15.08
CA ASN A 128 -2.12 2.19 -13.75
C ASN A 128 -3.61 2.44 -13.52
N SER A 129 -4.35 2.87 -14.54
CA SER A 129 -5.73 3.35 -14.39
C SER A 129 -6.78 2.53 -15.16
N SER A 130 -6.39 1.83 -16.24
CA SER A 130 -7.31 1.14 -17.13
C SER A 130 -7.70 -0.24 -16.61
N LYS A 131 -8.54 -0.28 -15.57
CA LYS A 131 -8.96 -1.50 -14.86
C LYS A 131 -9.39 -2.65 -15.78
N GLU A 132 -10.26 -2.36 -16.77
CA GLU A 132 -10.77 -3.40 -17.64
C GLU A 132 -9.70 -3.97 -18.57
N LEU A 133 -8.82 -3.11 -19.09
CA LEU A 133 -7.71 -3.53 -19.93
C LEU A 133 -6.76 -4.44 -19.14
N ILE A 134 -6.42 -4.03 -17.91
CA ILE A 134 -5.54 -4.80 -17.03
C ILE A 134 -6.18 -6.16 -16.69
N ARG A 135 -7.45 -6.20 -16.32
CA ARG A 135 -8.14 -7.48 -16.03
C ARG A 135 -8.12 -8.43 -17.24
N LYS A 136 -8.47 -7.94 -18.43
CA LYS A 136 -8.40 -8.74 -19.66
C LYS A 136 -6.99 -9.29 -19.93
N TYR A 137 -5.96 -8.47 -19.68
CA TYR A 137 -4.58 -8.90 -19.86
C TYR A 137 -4.16 -9.97 -18.84
N LEU A 138 -4.50 -9.79 -17.57
CA LEU A 138 -4.24 -10.78 -16.52
C LEU A 138 -4.92 -12.13 -16.82
N ASP A 139 -6.16 -12.10 -17.28
CA ASP A 139 -6.92 -13.30 -17.66
C ASP A 139 -6.34 -13.98 -18.91
N TYR A 140 -6.02 -13.19 -19.95
CA TYR A 140 -5.40 -13.69 -21.18
C TYR A 140 -4.08 -14.39 -20.93
N THR A 141 -3.23 -13.80 -20.09
CA THR A 141 -1.91 -14.33 -19.77
C THR A 141 -1.94 -15.45 -18.73
N LYS A 142 -3.12 -15.73 -18.14
CA LYS A 142 -3.29 -16.71 -17.05
C LYS A 142 -2.28 -16.45 -15.91
N SER A 143 -2.05 -15.17 -15.60
CA SER A 143 -1.06 -14.76 -14.59
C SER A 143 -1.42 -15.34 -13.22
N LYS A 144 -0.39 -15.87 -12.54
CA LYS A 144 -0.56 -16.38 -11.18
C LYS A 144 -0.55 -15.23 -10.19
N LYS A 145 -1.45 -15.32 -9.21
CA LYS A 145 -1.54 -14.38 -8.10
C LYS A 145 -0.95 -14.97 -6.84
N THR A 146 -0.25 -14.14 -6.08
CA THR A 146 0.20 -14.41 -4.71
C THR A 146 -0.56 -13.48 -3.79
N ILE A 147 -1.23 -14.03 -2.78
CA ILE A 147 -1.94 -13.27 -1.76
C ILE A 147 -0.98 -13.11 -0.57
N ILE A 148 -0.74 -11.89 -0.17
CA ILE A 148 -0.02 -11.54 1.06
C ILE A 148 -1.07 -11.21 2.12
N PRO A 149 -1.24 -12.07 3.15
CA PRO A 149 -2.25 -11.84 4.17
C PRO A 149 -1.97 -10.58 4.96
N TYR A 150 -3.04 -9.91 5.40
CA TYR A 150 -2.94 -8.78 6.31
C TYR A 150 -2.36 -9.20 7.66
N SER A 151 -1.53 -8.36 8.25
CA SER A 151 -1.18 -8.40 9.66
C SER A 151 -0.69 -7.01 10.10
N CYS A 152 -1.06 -6.58 11.29
CA CYS A 152 -0.59 -5.32 11.85
C CYS A 152 0.94 -5.35 12.03
N ASN A 153 1.60 -4.22 11.77
CA ASN A 153 3.06 -4.10 11.80
C ASN A 153 3.80 -5.05 10.83
N ARG A 154 3.12 -5.42 9.74
CA ARG A 154 3.74 -6.14 8.61
C ARG A 154 4.23 -5.15 7.59
N LEU A 155 5.52 -5.28 7.26
CA LEU A 155 6.18 -4.60 6.14
C LEU A 155 6.21 -5.54 4.94
N LEU A 156 5.77 -5.04 3.79
CA LEU A 156 5.86 -5.73 2.51
C LEU A 156 6.64 -4.87 1.54
N ILE A 157 7.77 -5.36 1.04
CA ILE A 157 8.56 -4.73 -0.03
C ILE A 157 8.39 -5.56 -1.30
N PHE A 158 8.04 -4.94 -2.41
CA PHE A 158 7.93 -5.62 -3.70
C PHE A 158 8.30 -4.70 -4.87
N ASN A 159 8.59 -5.32 -6.00
CA ASN A 159 8.82 -4.58 -7.24
C ASN A 159 7.48 -4.12 -7.81
N SER A 160 7.22 -2.83 -7.73
CA SER A 160 5.95 -2.19 -8.10
C SER A 160 5.64 -2.20 -9.61
N LYS A 161 6.62 -2.61 -10.43
CA LYS A 161 6.39 -2.87 -11.87
C LYS A 161 5.55 -4.11 -12.14
N TYR A 162 5.39 -5.01 -11.18
CA TYR A 162 4.43 -6.11 -11.28
C TYR A 162 3.02 -5.62 -10.98
N PHE A 163 2.02 -6.16 -11.68
CA PHE A 163 0.65 -5.85 -11.34
C PHE A 163 0.33 -6.30 -9.92
N HIS A 164 -0.37 -5.44 -9.21
CA HIS A 164 -0.80 -5.69 -7.85
C HIS A 164 -2.12 -4.97 -7.55
N GLU A 165 -2.83 -5.42 -6.54
CA GLU A 165 -4.08 -4.82 -6.09
C GLU A 165 -4.26 -5.02 -4.58
N THR A 166 -5.00 -4.12 -3.93
CA THR A 166 -5.46 -4.35 -2.56
C THR A 166 -6.64 -5.30 -2.61
N ASN A 167 -6.62 -6.36 -1.79
CA ASN A 167 -7.78 -7.21 -1.61
C ASN A 167 -8.95 -6.42 -0.97
N ASN A 168 -10.17 -6.93 -1.08
CA ASN A 168 -11.32 -6.32 -0.42
C ASN A 168 -11.04 -6.08 1.06
N VAL A 169 -11.57 -4.99 1.60
CA VAL A 169 -11.41 -4.59 3.00
C VAL A 169 -12.64 -5.04 3.78
N SER A 170 -12.41 -5.66 4.95
CA SER A 170 -13.46 -6.07 5.88
C SER A 170 -12.94 -5.93 7.30
N MET A 171 -13.33 -4.83 7.94
CA MET A 171 -12.92 -4.44 9.28
C MET A 171 -14.15 -4.23 10.15
N LYS A 172 -13.99 -4.37 11.46
CA LYS A 172 -15.06 -4.07 12.43
C LYS A 172 -15.56 -2.63 12.29
N ASP A 173 -16.81 -2.42 12.56
CA ASP A 173 -17.44 -1.10 12.52
C ASP A 173 -16.74 -0.09 13.44
N GLY A 174 -16.82 1.16 13.05
CA GLY A 174 -16.32 2.31 13.81
C GLY A 174 -15.09 2.98 13.19
N PRO A 175 -14.96 4.29 13.35
CA PRO A 175 -13.93 5.09 12.69
C PRO A 175 -12.50 4.68 13.09
N MET A 176 -12.32 4.24 14.35
CA MET A 176 -11.03 3.81 14.87
C MET A 176 -10.64 2.40 14.45
N ASN A 177 -11.51 1.64 13.80
CA ASN A 177 -11.24 0.30 13.30
C ASN A 177 -10.92 0.28 11.80
N ARG A 178 -10.91 1.43 11.14
CA ARG A 178 -10.60 1.55 9.71
C ARG A 178 -9.22 1.00 9.39
N ARG A 179 -9.11 0.31 8.26
CA ARG A 179 -7.83 -0.16 7.75
C ARG A 179 -6.96 1.02 7.31
N VAL A 180 -5.77 1.12 7.86
CA VAL A 180 -4.76 2.11 7.47
C VAL A 180 -3.55 1.39 6.86
N ASN A 181 -3.16 1.85 5.67
CA ASN A 181 -1.98 1.38 4.95
C ASN A 181 -1.09 2.57 4.60
N TYR A 182 0.17 2.52 5.01
CA TYR A 182 1.21 3.43 4.52
C TYR A 182 1.91 2.79 3.33
N THR A 183 2.05 3.57 2.27
CA THR A 183 2.79 3.20 1.07
C THR A 183 3.96 4.15 0.89
N PHE A 184 5.15 3.60 0.67
CA PHE A 184 6.36 4.35 0.37
C PHE A 184 6.92 3.84 -0.95
N MET A 185 7.13 4.75 -1.90
CA MET A 185 7.67 4.43 -3.21
C MET A 185 9.12 4.88 -3.32
N PHE A 186 9.96 3.98 -3.83
CA PHE A 186 11.39 4.19 -3.98
C PHE A 186 11.84 3.94 -5.41
N LYS A 187 12.81 4.75 -5.87
CA LYS A 187 13.33 4.67 -7.25
C LYS A 187 14.19 3.43 -7.49
N GLY A 188 14.80 2.90 -6.42
CA GLY A 188 15.80 1.84 -6.49
C GLY A 188 17.13 2.35 -7.02
N ASP A 189 18.19 1.58 -6.78
CA ASP A 189 19.51 1.81 -7.39
C ASP A 189 19.56 1.21 -8.80
#